data_3232ef291b4ce550016f50f320ca6ded
#
_entry.id   3232ef291b4ce550016f50f320ca6ded
#
_cell.length_a   1.000
_cell.length_b   1.000
_cell.length_c   1.000
_cell.angle_alpha   90.00
_cell.angle_beta   90.00
_cell.angle_gamma   90.00
#
_symmetry.space_group_name_H-M   'P 1'
#
loop_
_entity.id
_entity.type
_entity.pdbx_description
1 polymer ?
#
loop_
_entity_poly.entity_id
_entity_poly.type
_entity_poly.pdbx_seq_one_letter_code
_entity_poly.pdbx_strand_id
1 'polypeptide(L)'
;MEKGCKTYDWVKAMKKVDKKAYKGICHGIREDGAFVEAGENDNLIIQKLANNPNAFGIFGFSFLDQNTDVIQGSPIAGVVPTFDSIADGSYPASRGLYVYAKKEHMGVIPGMTEFMTLYLSDDVAGADGSLGDAGLIPLPQNELDTVRANVLN
;
A
#
# COMPACT_ATOMS: atom_id res chain seq x y z
N MET A 1 -1.05 7.57 -9.14
CA MET A 1 -1.39 8.69 -10.03
C MET A 1 -0.35 9.80 -9.99
N GLU A 2 -0.01 10.39 -8.86
CA GLU A 2 0.96 11.51 -8.79
C GLU A 2 2.36 11.22 -9.34
N LYS A 3 2.83 9.96 -9.23
CA LYS A 3 4.15 9.56 -9.80
C LYS A 3 4.15 9.69 -11.33
N GLY A 4 3.09 9.26 -12.03
CA GLY A 4 2.98 9.37 -13.49
C GLY A 4 2.91 10.81 -13.98
N CYS A 5 2.25 11.70 -13.25
CA CYS A 5 2.20 13.12 -13.57
C CYS A 5 3.58 13.80 -13.54
N LYS A 6 4.50 13.31 -12.72
CA LYS A 6 5.85 13.88 -12.61
C LYS A 6 6.77 13.55 -13.77
N THR A 7 6.39 12.65 -14.68
CA THR A 7 7.14 12.37 -15.90
C THR A 7 7.03 13.47 -16.95
N TYR A 8 5.99 14.33 -16.84
CA TYR A 8 5.78 15.46 -17.74
C TYR A 8 6.24 16.77 -17.09
N ASP A 9 7.29 17.39 -17.62
CA ASP A 9 7.90 18.59 -17.05
C ASP A 9 6.91 19.77 -16.94
N TRP A 10 6.03 19.93 -17.91
CA TRP A 10 5.00 20.97 -17.87
C TRP A 10 3.99 20.76 -16.73
N VAL A 11 3.60 19.51 -16.46
CA VAL A 11 2.72 19.17 -15.32
C VAL A 11 3.44 19.43 -14.00
N LYS A 12 4.70 19.05 -13.93
CA LYS A 12 5.56 19.29 -12.76
C LYS A 12 5.72 20.78 -12.46
N ALA A 13 5.90 21.61 -13.50
CA ALA A 13 5.94 23.06 -13.37
C ALA A 13 4.60 23.64 -12.87
N MET A 14 3.47 23.12 -13.37
CA MET A 14 2.13 23.53 -12.96
C MET A 14 1.88 23.37 -11.47
N LYS A 15 2.45 22.33 -10.82
CA LYS A 15 2.31 22.13 -9.37
C LYS A 15 2.74 23.36 -8.54
N LYS A 16 3.70 24.14 -9.04
CA LYS A 16 4.21 25.36 -8.38
C LYS A 16 3.39 26.60 -8.68
N VAL A 17 2.78 26.68 -9.86
CA VAL A 17 2.09 27.85 -10.37
C VAL A 17 0.58 27.78 -10.12
N ASP A 18 -0.03 26.63 -10.39
CA ASP A 18 -1.46 26.39 -10.18
C ASP A 18 -1.69 24.99 -9.60
N LYS A 19 -1.68 24.91 -8.28
CA LYS A 19 -1.89 23.67 -7.54
C LYS A 19 -3.29 23.07 -7.76
N LYS A 20 -4.31 23.91 -8.07
CA LYS A 20 -5.67 23.44 -8.30
C LYS A 20 -5.78 22.73 -9.64
N ALA A 21 -5.25 23.35 -10.70
CA ALA A 21 -5.16 22.74 -12.03
C ALA A 21 -4.32 21.45 -12.00
N TYR A 22 -3.16 21.46 -11.31
CA TYR A 22 -2.36 20.27 -11.12
C TYR A 22 -3.15 19.13 -10.49
N LYS A 23 -3.91 19.40 -9.42
CA LYS A 23 -4.75 18.38 -8.77
C LYS A 23 -5.85 17.86 -9.71
N GLY A 24 -6.49 18.74 -10.48
CA GLY A 24 -7.51 18.33 -11.45
C GLY A 24 -6.97 17.34 -12.48
N ILE A 25 -5.75 17.56 -12.96
CA ILE A 25 -5.11 16.66 -13.94
C ILE A 25 -4.60 15.36 -13.27
N CYS A 26 -3.92 15.47 -12.13
CA CYS A 26 -3.16 14.36 -11.55
C CYS A 26 -3.94 13.50 -10.56
N HIS A 27 -5.06 13.98 -10.03
CA HIS A 27 -5.91 13.26 -9.09
C HIS A 27 -7.31 12.98 -9.66
N GLY A 28 -7.68 13.58 -10.79
CA GLY A 28 -8.94 13.28 -11.44
C GLY A 28 -8.99 11.84 -11.90
N ILE A 29 -10.08 11.15 -11.57
CA ILE A 29 -10.39 9.83 -12.10
C ILE A 29 -11.23 10.02 -13.36
N ARG A 30 -11.01 9.21 -14.39
CA ARG A 30 -11.77 9.28 -15.64
C ARG A 30 -13.22 8.88 -15.40
N GLU A 31 -14.14 9.61 -16.05
CA GLU A 31 -15.60 9.44 -15.88
C GLU A 31 -16.29 8.88 -17.14
N ASP A 32 -15.50 8.37 -18.10
CA ASP A 32 -16.00 7.81 -19.37
C ASP A 32 -16.48 6.35 -19.27
N GLY A 33 -16.62 5.83 -18.05
CA GLY A 33 -17.08 4.46 -17.79
C GLY A 33 -16.00 3.38 -17.85
N ALA A 34 -14.76 3.71 -18.24
CA ALA A 34 -13.67 2.74 -18.22
C ALA A 34 -13.13 2.48 -16.79
N PHE A 35 -13.30 3.42 -15.89
CA PHE A 35 -13.05 3.20 -14.46
C PHE A 35 -14.34 2.75 -13.78
N VAL A 36 -14.28 1.57 -13.16
CA VAL A 36 -15.41 1.03 -12.38
C VAL A 36 -14.99 0.97 -10.91
N GLU A 37 -15.64 1.76 -10.09
CA GLU A 37 -15.46 1.69 -8.64
C GLU A 37 -16.06 0.38 -8.11
N ALA A 38 -15.24 -0.44 -7.48
CA ALA A 38 -15.66 -1.76 -6.97
C ALA A 38 -15.79 -1.77 -5.43
N GLY A 39 -15.66 -0.61 -4.79
CA GLY A 39 -15.61 -0.50 -3.33
C GLY A 39 -14.34 -1.10 -2.74
N GLU A 40 -14.38 -1.45 -1.47
CA GLU A 40 -13.25 -2.01 -0.70
C GLU A 40 -13.27 -3.54 -0.65
N ASN A 41 -14.04 -4.20 -1.53
CA ASN A 41 -14.14 -5.66 -1.54
C ASN A 41 -13.22 -6.25 -2.62
N ASP A 42 -12.01 -6.64 -2.22
CA ASP A 42 -11.00 -7.19 -3.11
C ASP A 42 -11.42 -8.50 -3.76
N ASN A 43 -12.20 -9.34 -3.08
CA ASN A 43 -12.76 -10.57 -3.66
C ASN A 43 -13.72 -10.28 -4.83
N LEU A 44 -14.49 -9.20 -4.75
CA LEU A 44 -15.35 -8.76 -5.84
C LEU A 44 -14.52 -8.27 -7.04
N ILE A 45 -13.40 -7.62 -6.79
CA ILE A 45 -12.48 -7.19 -7.85
C ILE A 45 -11.91 -8.40 -8.57
N ILE A 46 -11.45 -9.42 -7.83
CA ILE A 46 -10.92 -10.68 -8.39
C ILE A 46 -11.97 -11.38 -9.27
N GLN A 47 -13.21 -11.50 -8.80
CA GLN A 47 -14.29 -12.09 -9.58
C GLN A 47 -14.56 -11.33 -10.88
N LYS A 48 -14.51 -9.99 -10.84
CA LYS A 48 -14.66 -9.15 -12.04
C LYS A 48 -13.51 -9.34 -13.02
N LEU A 49 -12.28 -9.48 -12.55
CA LEU A 49 -11.10 -9.76 -13.37
C LEU A 49 -11.19 -11.15 -14.03
N ALA A 50 -11.58 -12.17 -13.28
CA ALA A 50 -11.78 -13.52 -13.80
C ALA A 50 -12.79 -13.56 -14.97
N ASN A 51 -13.82 -12.71 -14.89
CA ASN A 51 -14.84 -12.60 -15.96
C ASN A 51 -14.45 -11.63 -17.09
N ASN A 52 -13.40 -10.84 -16.93
CA ASN A 52 -12.94 -9.89 -17.94
C ASN A 52 -11.40 -9.86 -18.04
N PRO A 53 -10.80 -10.74 -18.86
CA PRO A 53 -9.34 -10.86 -18.97
C PRO A 53 -8.64 -9.62 -19.55
N ASN A 54 -9.39 -8.66 -20.09
CA ASN A 54 -8.86 -7.39 -20.61
C ASN A 54 -8.95 -6.25 -19.60
N ALA A 55 -9.37 -6.52 -18.36
CA ALA A 55 -9.44 -5.52 -17.30
C ALA A 55 -8.20 -5.52 -16.40
N PHE A 56 -7.97 -4.40 -15.74
CA PHE A 56 -7.00 -4.26 -14.66
C PHE A 56 -7.72 -4.01 -13.34
N GLY A 57 -7.25 -4.62 -12.27
CA GLY A 57 -7.72 -4.37 -10.91
C GLY A 57 -6.64 -3.71 -10.05
N ILE A 58 -7.06 -2.95 -9.04
CA ILE A 58 -6.20 -2.35 -8.04
C ILE A 58 -6.67 -2.83 -6.68
N PHE A 59 -5.85 -3.61 -6.00
CA PHE A 59 -6.15 -4.21 -4.70
C PHE A 59 -4.86 -4.63 -3.99
N GLY A 60 -4.96 -5.14 -2.75
CA GLY A 60 -3.81 -5.52 -1.94
C GLY A 60 -3.05 -6.74 -2.49
N PHE A 61 -1.73 -6.75 -2.33
CA PHE A 61 -0.86 -7.83 -2.82
C PHE A 61 -1.24 -9.20 -2.25
N SER A 62 -1.67 -9.28 -1.00
CA SER A 62 -2.12 -10.53 -0.37
C SER A 62 -3.22 -11.27 -1.15
N PHE A 63 -4.14 -10.50 -1.74
CA PHE A 63 -5.19 -11.09 -2.57
C PHE A 63 -4.67 -11.58 -3.93
N LEU A 64 -3.65 -10.93 -4.48
CA LEU A 64 -2.95 -11.44 -5.65
C LEU A 64 -2.25 -12.76 -5.34
N ASP A 65 -1.49 -12.81 -4.24
CA ASP A 65 -0.72 -13.97 -3.82
C ASP A 65 -1.60 -15.22 -3.59
N GLN A 66 -2.76 -15.02 -2.99
CA GLN A 66 -3.74 -16.08 -2.74
C GLN A 66 -4.55 -16.53 -3.97
N ASN A 67 -4.47 -15.83 -5.10
CA ASN A 67 -5.28 -16.10 -6.30
C ASN A 67 -4.45 -16.12 -7.59
N THR A 68 -3.20 -16.55 -7.50
CA THR A 68 -2.26 -16.62 -8.66
C THR A 68 -2.66 -17.63 -9.73
N ASP A 69 -3.59 -18.53 -9.42
CA ASP A 69 -4.22 -19.47 -10.35
C ASP A 69 -5.27 -18.81 -11.27
N VAL A 70 -5.83 -17.66 -10.86
CA VAL A 70 -6.91 -16.96 -11.55
C VAL A 70 -6.47 -15.63 -12.16
N ILE A 71 -5.58 -14.93 -11.49
CA ILE A 71 -5.10 -13.60 -11.84
C ILE A 71 -3.58 -13.52 -11.80
N GLN A 72 -3.02 -12.54 -12.51
CA GLN A 72 -1.58 -12.29 -12.50
C GLN A 72 -1.28 -10.84 -12.17
N GLY A 73 -0.14 -10.62 -11.51
CA GLY A 73 0.36 -9.28 -11.22
C GLY A 73 0.93 -8.60 -12.47
N SER A 74 0.52 -7.37 -12.71
CA SER A 74 1.02 -6.59 -13.83
C SER A 74 2.36 -5.96 -13.53
N PRO A 75 3.41 -6.16 -14.35
CA PRO A 75 4.66 -5.44 -14.19
C PRO A 75 4.47 -3.95 -14.42
N ILE A 76 5.08 -3.12 -13.57
CA ILE A 76 5.13 -1.67 -13.72
C ILE A 76 6.58 -1.25 -13.90
N ALA A 77 6.87 -0.53 -14.95
CA ALA A 77 8.23 -0.16 -15.34
C ALA A 77 9.21 -1.37 -15.43
N GLY A 78 8.69 -2.52 -15.85
CA GLY A 78 9.46 -3.76 -15.98
C GLY A 78 9.64 -4.56 -14.69
N VAL A 79 9.14 -4.08 -13.55
CA VAL A 79 9.22 -4.76 -12.25
C VAL A 79 7.92 -5.49 -11.97
N VAL A 80 8.00 -6.79 -11.71
CA VAL A 80 6.86 -7.66 -11.35
C VAL A 80 6.54 -7.48 -9.85
N PRO A 81 5.25 -7.46 -9.44
CA PRO A 81 4.88 -7.42 -8.03
C PRO A 81 5.14 -8.80 -7.40
N THR A 82 6.25 -8.90 -6.70
CA THR A 82 6.61 -10.05 -5.86
C THR A 82 6.77 -9.58 -4.43
N PHE A 83 6.78 -10.52 -3.48
CA PHE A 83 7.08 -10.22 -2.10
C PHE A 83 8.36 -9.38 -1.97
N ASP A 84 9.46 -9.83 -2.57
CA ASP A 84 10.76 -9.16 -2.49
C ASP A 84 10.73 -7.77 -3.11
N SER A 85 10.16 -7.61 -4.31
CA SER A 85 10.11 -6.30 -4.99
C SER A 85 9.20 -5.28 -4.30
N ILE A 86 8.26 -5.74 -3.49
CA ILE A 86 7.42 -4.87 -2.67
C ILE A 86 8.13 -4.54 -1.35
N ALA A 87 8.77 -5.54 -0.72
CA ALA A 87 9.50 -5.37 0.53
C ALA A 87 10.68 -4.39 0.38
N ASP A 88 11.45 -4.50 -0.70
CA ASP A 88 12.59 -3.60 -0.99
C ASP A 88 12.17 -2.27 -1.66
N GLY A 89 10.88 -2.10 -1.97
CA GLY A 89 10.34 -0.89 -2.58
C GLY A 89 10.67 -0.70 -4.06
N SER A 90 11.24 -1.70 -4.75
CA SER A 90 11.54 -1.63 -6.18
C SER A 90 10.30 -1.66 -7.05
N TYR A 91 9.20 -2.29 -6.60
CA TYR A 91 7.92 -2.24 -7.28
C TYR A 91 7.30 -0.83 -7.15
N PRO A 92 7.09 -0.08 -8.26
CA PRO A 92 6.78 1.34 -8.20
C PRO A 92 5.45 1.70 -7.53
N ALA A 93 4.52 0.74 -7.42
CA ALA A 93 3.23 0.92 -6.76
C ALA A 93 3.24 0.51 -5.29
N SER A 94 4.35 -0.03 -4.77
CA SER A 94 4.48 -0.34 -3.35
C SER A 94 4.37 0.92 -2.48
N ARG A 95 3.75 0.78 -1.31
CA ARG A 95 3.63 1.85 -0.32
C ARG A 95 3.57 1.27 1.08
N GLY A 96 4.14 1.98 2.05
CA GLY A 96 4.01 1.63 3.45
C GLY A 96 2.57 1.81 3.96
N LEU A 97 2.16 0.95 4.88
CA LEU A 97 1.01 1.17 5.75
C LEU A 97 1.50 1.80 7.04
N TYR A 98 0.70 2.70 7.61
CA TYR A 98 1.08 3.45 8.79
C TYR A 98 0.04 3.29 9.88
N VAL A 99 0.50 3.03 11.09
CA VAL A 99 -0.29 3.12 12.31
C VAL A 99 0.12 4.40 13.04
N TYR A 100 -0.84 5.16 13.50
CA TYR A 100 -0.60 6.41 14.22
C TYR A 100 -0.96 6.24 15.69
N ALA A 101 0.03 6.27 16.57
CA ALA A 101 -0.16 6.31 18.01
C ALA A 101 0.08 7.73 18.52
N LYS A 102 -0.88 8.26 19.30
CA LYS A 102 -0.70 9.57 19.94
C LYS A 102 0.24 9.45 21.13
N LYS A 103 1.44 10.00 21.03
CA LYS A 103 2.51 9.83 22.00
C LYS A 103 2.13 10.30 23.40
N GLU A 104 1.38 11.40 23.52
CA GLU A 104 0.88 11.92 24.81
C GLU A 104 -0.11 11.00 25.51
N HIS A 105 -0.64 9.99 24.83
CA HIS A 105 -1.53 8.98 25.39
C HIS A 105 -0.78 7.71 25.84
N MET A 106 0.46 7.53 25.41
CA MET A 106 1.31 6.42 25.85
C MET A 106 1.57 6.54 27.36
N GLY A 107 1.33 5.45 28.10
CA GLY A 107 1.45 5.46 29.55
C GLY A 107 0.30 6.15 30.31
N VAL A 108 -0.61 6.86 29.62
CA VAL A 108 -1.79 7.52 30.21
C VAL A 108 -3.05 6.70 29.99
N ILE A 109 -3.25 6.24 28.77
CA ILE A 109 -4.41 5.38 28.42
C ILE A 109 -4.05 3.94 28.78
N PRO A 110 -4.83 3.28 29.67
CA PRO A 110 -4.56 1.89 30.05
C PRO A 110 -4.53 0.96 28.84
N GLY A 111 -3.52 0.11 28.76
CA GLY A 111 -3.36 -0.88 27.69
C GLY A 111 -2.76 -0.35 26.37
N MET A 112 -2.56 0.96 26.21
CA MET A 112 -2.06 1.50 24.95
C MET A 112 -0.59 1.15 24.70
N THR A 113 0.24 1.24 25.73
CA THR A 113 1.66 0.87 25.65
C THR A 113 1.81 -0.64 25.39
N GLU A 114 1.06 -1.45 26.12
CA GLU A 114 1.04 -2.91 25.97
C GLU A 114 0.55 -3.31 24.57
N PHE A 115 -0.50 -2.66 24.07
CA PHE A 115 -0.98 -2.89 22.71
C PHE A 115 0.09 -2.57 21.67
N MET A 116 0.74 -1.40 21.74
CA MET A 116 1.78 -1.03 20.79
C MET A 116 3.02 -1.93 20.90
N THR A 117 3.36 -2.38 22.11
CA THR A 117 4.44 -3.35 22.33
C THR A 117 4.13 -4.68 21.68
N LEU A 118 2.92 -5.19 21.86
CA LEU A 118 2.47 -6.43 21.21
C LEU A 118 2.39 -6.26 19.69
N TYR A 119 1.76 -5.18 19.22
CA TYR A 119 1.60 -4.90 17.79
C TYR A 119 2.93 -4.85 17.03
N LEU A 120 3.96 -4.27 17.66
CA LEU A 120 5.31 -4.17 17.09
C LEU A 120 6.22 -5.36 17.46
N SER A 121 5.72 -6.40 18.14
CA SER A 121 6.51 -7.60 18.46
C SER A 121 6.88 -8.40 17.20
N ASP A 122 7.87 -9.28 17.31
CA ASP A 122 8.23 -10.18 16.21
C ASP A 122 7.11 -11.16 15.89
N ASP A 123 6.34 -11.60 16.91
CA ASP A 123 5.19 -12.51 16.75
C ASP A 123 4.03 -11.87 15.94
N VAL A 124 3.98 -10.55 15.87
CA VAL A 124 2.91 -9.82 15.16
C VAL A 124 3.43 -9.14 13.90
N ALA A 125 4.42 -8.27 14.00
CA ALA A 125 4.92 -7.46 12.90
C ALA A 125 6.26 -7.94 12.31
N GLY A 126 6.85 -9.00 12.87
CA GLY A 126 8.10 -9.59 12.38
C GLY A 126 7.91 -10.39 11.09
N ALA A 127 9.01 -10.93 10.58
CA ALA A 127 9.05 -11.65 9.30
C ALA A 127 8.11 -12.87 9.26
N ASP A 128 7.99 -13.60 10.38
CA ASP A 128 7.09 -14.76 10.54
C ASP A 128 5.88 -14.41 11.44
N GLY A 129 5.57 -13.11 11.55
CA GLY A 129 4.50 -12.62 12.42
C GLY A 129 3.11 -12.76 11.81
N SER A 130 2.09 -12.75 12.67
CA SER A 130 0.68 -12.96 12.28
C SER A 130 0.15 -11.91 11.27
N LEU A 131 0.76 -10.73 11.16
CA LEU A 131 0.41 -9.77 10.11
C LEU A 131 0.89 -10.24 8.73
N GLY A 132 1.99 -11.00 8.65
CA GLY A 132 2.44 -11.68 7.43
C GLY A 132 1.40 -12.69 6.94
N ASP A 133 0.87 -13.52 7.86
CA ASP A 133 -0.21 -14.46 7.56
C ASP A 133 -1.48 -13.75 7.07
N ALA A 134 -1.74 -12.55 7.57
CA ALA A 134 -2.83 -11.70 7.10
C ALA A 134 -2.54 -10.98 5.76
N GLY A 135 -1.37 -11.22 5.16
CA GLY A 135 -0.97 -10.71 3.84
C GLY A 135 -0.28 -9.35 3.84
N LEU A 136 0.18 -8.87 5.00
CA LEU A 136 1.07 -7.74 5.06
C LEU A 136 2.52 -8.17 4.77
N ILE A 137 3.24 -7.38 4.01
CA ILE A 137 4.69 -7.56 3.82
C ILE A 137 5.39 -6.89 5.01
N PRO A 138 6.10 -7.65 5.85
CA PRO A 138 6.77 -7.09 7.02
C PRO A 138 7.92 -6.16 6.64
N LEU A 139 8.24 -5.23 7.53
CA LEU A 139 9.44 -4.41 7.40
C LEU A 139 10.70 -5.27 7.57
N PRO A 140 11.82 -4.89 6.94
CA PRO A 140 13.13 -5.41 7.32
C PRO A 140 13.38 -5.22 8.83
N GLN A 141 14.02 -6.19 9.48
CA GLN A 141 14.18 -6.21 10.94
C GLN A 141 14.79 -4.91 11.51
N ASN A 142 15.80 -4.38 10.85
CA ASN A 142 16.45 -3.12 11.25
C ASN A 142 15.51 -1.91 11.19
N GLU A 143 14.56 -1.90 10.26
CA GLU A 143 13.54 -0.85 10.17
C GLU A 143 12.48 -1.03 11.25
N LEU A 144 12.03 -2.26 11.49
CA LEU A 144 11.10 -2.58 12.57
C LEU A 144 11.66 -2.20 13.93
N ASP A 145 12.94 -2.49 14.19
CA ASP A 145 13.63 -2.11 15.44
C ASP A 145 13.71 -0.58 15.61
N THR A 146 13.92 0.14 14.49
CA THR A 146 13.90 1.60 14.50
C THR A 146 12.50 2.14 14.82
N VAL A 147 11.46 1.53 14.25
CA VAL A 147 10.06 1.90 14.55
C VAL A 147 9.73 1.64 16.03
N ARG A 148 10.13 0.48 16.57
CA ARG A 148 9.98 0.15 17.99
C ARG A 148 10.62 1.20 18.89
N ALA A 149 11.88 1.54 18.61
CA ALA A 149 12.59 2.54 19.40
C ALA A 149 11.90 3.92 19.35
N ASN A 150 11.36 4.31 18.22
CA ASN A 150 10.68 5.60 18.05
C ASN A 150 9.30 5.66 18.74
N VAL A 151 8.60 4.53 18.81
CA VAL A 151 7.22 4.49 19.34
C VAL A 151 7.20 4.23 20.84
N LEU A 152 8.07 3.35 21.34
CA LEU A 152 8.03 2.86 22.73
C LEU A 152 8.93 3.66 23.68
N ASN A 153 9.80 4.52 23.18
CA ASN A 153 10.64 5.46 23.93
C ASN A 153 10.18 6.90 23.66
#